data_28e6251beb43f0427eaec105b544baa2
#
_entry.id   28e6251beb43f0427eaec105b544baa2
#
_cell.length_a   1.000
_cell.length_b   1.000
_cell.length_c   1.000
_cell.angle_alpha   90.00
_cell.angle_beta   90.00
_cell.angle_gamma   90.00
#
_symmetry.space_group_name_H-M   'P 1'
#
loop_
_entity.id
_entity.type
_entity.pdbx_description
1 polymer ?
#
loop_
_entity_poly.entity_id
_entity_poly.type
_entity_poly.pdbx_seq_one_letter_code
_entity_poly.pdbx_strand_id
1 'polypeptide(L)'
;MNVPRHVAVIMDGNGRWAKKNGVSRVAGHNQGMLAMKEIIKKADIMGIKYLTVYAFSTENWKRSQEEVGGIFKLLVKFVGSELAELDENNVKVHILGEYREKVPATAVASIEKAIETTSGNDGLQFNIALNYGSRAEITRAASRLCRKVEEGMLKADDITDEMLSREMYTGDENGNIPDPDLIIRTSGEERLSNFLLWQAAYSEFAFTDTLWPDFTPEEFERMIEEFSTRGRRFGGR
;
A
#
# COMPACT_ATOMS: atom_id res chain seq x y z
N MET A 1 -0.46 -20.32 -14.39
CA MET A 1 -0.83 -18.87 -14.29
C MET A 1 0.42 -18.07 -13.97
N ASN A 2 0.66 -16.97 -14.67
CA ASN A 2 1.78 -16.05 -14.34
C ASN A 2 1.28 -15.07 -13.27
N VAL A 3 1.42 -15.46 -12.00
CA VAL A 3 0.96 -14.65 -10.86
C VAL A 3 1.91 -13.44 -10.70
N PRO A 4 1.39 -12.20 -10.57
CA PRO A 4 2.23 -11.04 -10.28
C PRO A 4 2.95 -11.23 -8.93
N ARG A 5 4.21 -10.86 -8.88
CA ARG A 5 5.00 -10.93 -7.65
C ARG A 5 4.55 -9.88 -6.63
N HIS A 6 4.20 -8.69 -7.12
CA HIS A 6 3.76 -7.55 -6.32
C HIS A 6 2.46 -6.96 -6.90
N VAL A 7 1.43 -6.91 -6.07
CA VAL A 7 0.16 -6.24 -6.37
C VAL A 7 -0.01 -5.03 -5.45
N ALA A 8 -0.35 -3.88 -6.02
CA ALA A 8 -0.70 -2.70 -5.24
C ALA A 8 -2.19 -2.34 -5.42
N VAL A 9 -2.85 -1.91 -4.36
CA VAL A 9 -4.31 -1.65 -4.38
C VAL A 9 -4.64 -0.27 -3.84
N ILE A 10 -5.37 0.51 -4.64
CA ILE A 10 -6.00 1.76 -4.20
C ILE A 10 -7.43 1.43 -3.78
N MET A 11 -7.65 1.36 -2.47
CA MET A 11 -8.90 0.96 -1.81
C MET A 11 -9.92 2.10 -1.80
N ASP A 12 -10.46 2.43 -2.98
CA ASP A 12 -11.41 3.53 -3.13
C ASP A 12 -12.88 3.07 -3.04
N GLY A 13 -13.76 3.95 -2.54
CA GLY A 13 -15.19 3.71 -2.53
C GLY A 13 -15.85 3.58 -1.14
N ASN A 14 -15.09 3.52 -0.04
CA ASN A 14 -15.64 3.38 1.33
C ASN A 14 -16.73 4.43 1.65
N GLY A 15 -16.50 5.70 1.32
CA GLY A 15 -17.45 6.78 1.56
C GLY A 15 -18.69 6.70 0.66
N ARG A 16 -18.53 6.30 -0.60
CA ARG A 16 -19.65 6.09 -1.55
C ARG A 16 -20.51 4.91 -1.13
N TRP A 17 -19.87 3.84 -0.70
CA TRP A 17 -20.54 2.66 -0.15
C TRP A 17 -21.36 3.02 1.11
N ALA A 18 -20.79 3.77 2.04
CA ALA A 18 -21.49 4.23 3.23
C ALA A 18 -22.73 5.05 2.89
N LYS A 19 -22.62 5.98 1.93
CA LYS A 19 -23.75 6.78 1.44
C LYS A 19 -24.83 5.91 0.79
N LYS A 20 -24.43 4.95 -0.06
CA LYS A 20 -25.35 4.01 -0.74
C LYS A 20 -26.15 3.17 0.27
N ASN A 21 -25.53 2.78 1.37
CA ASN A 21 -26.12 1.92 2.40
C ASN A 21 -26.75 2.71 3.57
N GLY A 22 -26.76 4.05 3.54
CA GLY A 22 -27.36 4.87 4.60
C GLY A 22 -26.64 4.80 5.95
N VAL A 23 -25.34 4.50 5.96
CA VAL A 23 -24.52 4.36 7.17
C VAL A 23 -23.43 5.44 7.26
N SER A 24 -22.77 5.55 8.41
CA SER A 24 -21.68 6.50 8.60
C SER A 24 -20.46 6.16 7.75
N ARG A 25 -19.62 7.16 7.40
CA ARG A 25 -18.36 6.95 6.69
C ARG A 25 -17.42 5.99 7.44
N VAL A 26 -17.41 6.06 8.78
CA VAL A 26 -16.63 5.15 9.62
C VAL A 26 -17.11 3.71 9.46
N ALA A 27 -18.43 3.48 9.35
CA ALA A 27 -18.96 2.14 9.05
C ALA A 27 -18.51 1.63 7.68
N GLY A 28 -18.47 2.50 6.65
CA GLY A 28 -17.91 2.16 5.33
C GLY A 28 -16.43 1.78 5.41
N HIS A 29 -15.62 2.52 6.16
CA HIS A 29 -14.22 2.17 6.39
C HIS A 29 -14.06 0.85 7.17
N ASN A 30 -14.91 0.58 8.14
CA ASN A 30 -14.91 -0.71 8.86
C ASN A 30 -15.20 -1.88 7.91
N GLN A 31 -16.19 -1.74 7.03
CA GLN A 31 -16.48 -2.76 6.00
C GLN A 31 -15.30 -2.94 5.04
N GLY A 32 -14.64 -1.83 4.65
CA GLY A 32 -13.42 -1.89 3.85
C GLY A 32 -12.25 -2.61 4.52
N MET A 33 -12.15 -2.56 5.85
CA MET A 33 -11.15 -3.35 6.60
C MET A 33 -11.45 -4.86 6.54
N LEU A 34 -12.73 -5.25 6.56
CA LEU A 34 -13.12 -6.66 6.39
C LEU A 34 -12.79 -7.16 4.99
N ALA A 35 -13.09 -6.37 3.95
CA ALA A 35 -12.68 -6.69 2.59
C ALA A 35 -11.15 -6.84 2.48
N MET A 36 -10.37 -5.92 3.09
CA MET A 36 -8.91 -5.99 3.09
C MET A 36 -8.39 -7.31 3.68
N LYS A 37 -8.97 -7.76 4.80
CA LYS A 37 -8.61 -9.05 5.43
C LYS A 37 -8.76 -10.22 4.45
N GLU A 38 -9.88 -10.29 3.74
CA GLU A 38 -10.14 -11.36 2.77
C GLU A 38 -9.20 -11.28 1.56
N ILE A 39 -8.84 -10.07 1.11
CA ILE A 39 -7.88 -9.88 0.02
C ILE A 39 -6.45 -10.27 0.45
N ILE A 40 -6.02 -9.99 1.69
CA ILE A 40 -4.73 -10.45 2.21
C ILE A 40 -4.65 -11.99 2.16
N LYS A 41 -5.68 -12.68 2.67
CA LYS A 41 -5.75 -14.14 2.63
C LYS A 41 -5.70 -14.69 1.20
N LYS A 42 -6.47 -14.06 0.30
CA LYS A 42 -6.50 -14.48 -1.10
C LYS A 42 -5.16 -14.28 -1.80
N ALA A 43 -4.49 -13.15 -1.55
CA ALA A 43 -3.18 -12.86 -2.10
C ALA A 43 -2.13 -13.89 -1.65
N ASP A 44 -2.14 -14.27 -0.38
CA ASP A 44 -1.26 -15.30 0.15
C ASP A 44 -1.52 -16.67 -0.48
N ILE A 45 -2.79 -17.10 -0.54
CA ILE A 45 -3.20 -18.38 -1.19
C ILE A 45 -2.77 -18.40 -2.67
N MET A 46 -2.84 -17.27 -3.38
CA MET A 46 -2.42 -17.18 -4.78
C MET A 46 -0.89 -17.13 -4.96
N GLY A 47 -0.11 -17.06 -3.87
CA GLY A 47 1.34 -17.03 -3.90
C GLY A 47 1.95 -15.68 -4.26
N ILE A 48 1.17 -14.58 -4.16
CA ILE A 48 1.66 -13.21 -4.27
C ILE A 48 2.66 -12.96 -3.15
N LYS A 49 3.80 -12.33 -3.45
CA LYS A 49 4.86 -12.08 -2.47
C LYS A 49 4.75 -10.74 -1.77
N TYR A 50 4.21 -9.75 -2.46
CA TYR A 50 4.04 -8.39 -1.93
C TYR A 50 2.64 -7.89 -2.24
N LEU A 51 1.93 -7.44 -1.22
CA LEU A 51 0.64 -6.76 -1.35
C LEU A 51 0.78 -5.37 -0.72
N THR A 52 0.66 -4.33 -1.52
CA THR A 52 0.71 -2.94 -1.02
C THR A 52 -0.68 -2.31 -1.10
N VAL A 53 -1.18 -1.76 0.01
CA VAL A 53 -2.48 -1.09 0.06
C VAL A 53 -2.34 0.39 0.38
N TYR A 54 -3.14 1.25 -0.28
CA TYR A 54 -3.19 2.68 0.00
C TYR A 54 -4.20 2.96 1.11
N ALA A 55 -3.73 2.95 2.36
CA ALA A 55 -4.59 3.07 3.54
C ALA A 55 -4.91 4.53 3.90
N PHE A 56 -3.92 5.45 3.83
CA PHE A 56 -4.10 6.85 4.18
C PHE A 56 -3.11 7.74 3.44
N SER A 57 -3.62 8.61 2.56
CA SER A 57 -2.78 9.55 1.83
C SER A 57 -2.52 10.84 2.62
N THR A 58 -1.45 11.56 2.27
CA THR A 58 -1.17 12.91 2.82
C THR A 58 -2.30 13.89 2.57
N GLU A 59 -3.08 13.73 1.50
CA GLU A 59 -4.25 14.55 1.18
C GLU A 59 -5.45 14.26 2.10
N ASN A 60 -5.52 13.07 2.71
CA ASN A 60 -6.62 12.68 3.59
C ASN A 60 -6.67 13.47 4.90
N TRP A 61 -5.59 14.15 5.29
CA TRP A 61 -5.61 15.08 6.43
C TRP A 61 -6.58 16.26 6.24
N LYS A 62 -7.04 16.53 5.02
CA LYS A 62 -8.05 17.56 4.72
C LYS A 62 -9.49 17.11 5.04
N ARG A 63 -9.68 15.82 5.36
CA ARG A 63 -10.99 15.27 5.78
C ARG A 63 -11.38 15.79 7.16
N SER A 64 -12.64 15.57 7.56
CA SER A 64 -13.09 15.93 8.90
C SER A 64 -12.27 15.19 9.97
N GLN A 65 -12.05 15.84 11.13
CA GLN A 65 -11.35 15.24 12.27
C GLN A 65 -12.03 13.94 12.75
N GLU A 66 -13.37 13.89 12.67
CA GLU A 66 -14.15 12.70 13.00
C GLU A 66 -13.82 11.53 12.09
N GLU A 67 -13.77 11.74 10.75
CA GLU A 67 -13.41 10.71 9.77
C GLU A 67 -11.97 10.24 9.97
N VAL A 68 -11.01 11.18 10.09
CA VAL A 68 -9.60 10.86 10.32
C VAL A 68 -9.41 10.08 11.61
N GLY A 69 -9.99 10.55 12.73
CA GLY A 69 -9.94 9.87 14.01
C GLY A 69 -10.59 8.48 13.97
N GLY A 70 -11.69 8.34 13.23
CA GLY A 70 -12.36 7.06 12.99
C GLY A 70 -11.46 6.06 12.25
N ILE A 71 -10.76 6.49 11.19
CA ILE A 71 -9.84 5.63 10.43
C ILE A 71 -8.71 5.11 11.33
N PHE A 72 -8.06 5.96 12.13
CA PHE A 72 -6.99 5.52 13.02
C PHE A 72 -7.48 4.61 14.16
N LYS A 73 -8.69 4.83 14.69
CA LYS A 73 -9.31 3.91 15.65
C LYS A 73 -9.57 2.53 15.03
N LEU A 74 -10.02 2.49 13.77
CA LEU A 74 -10.22 1.24 13.04
C LEU A 74 -8.88 0.53 12.76
N LEU A 75 -7.82 1.25 12.44
CA LEU A 75 -6.48 0.68 12.27
C LEU A 75 -6.00 0.01 13.57
N VAL A 76 -6.11 0.69 14.71
CA VAL A 76 -5.76 0.13 16.03
C VAL A 76 -6.59 -1.13 16.33
N LYS A 77 -7.89 -1.08 16.07
CA LYS A 77 -8.78 -2.23 16.25
C LYS A 77 -8.38 -3.40 15.35
N PHE A 78 -8.11 -3.13 14.07
CA PHE A 78 -7.71 -4.14 13.10
C PHE A 78 -6.40 -4.83 13.52
N VAL A 79 -5.38 -4.05 13.87
CA VAL A 79 -4.13 -4.63 14.40
C VAL A 79 -4.41 -5.47 15.64
N GLY A 80 -5.22 -4.97 16.57
CA GLY A 80 -5.54 -5.70 17.81
C GLY A 80 -6.26 -7.03 17.58
N SER A 81 -7.12 -7.11 16.55
CA SER A 81 -7.88 -8.34 16.24
C SER A 81 -7.18 -9.29 15.28
N GLU A 82 -6.37 -8.77 14.35
CA GLU A 82 -5.86 -9.58 13.23
C GLU A 82 -4.37 -9.91 13.35
N LEU A 83 -3.63 -9.27 14.25
CA LEU A 83 -2.17 -9.44 14.33
C LEU A 83 -1.76 -10.89 14.58
N ALA A 84 -2.45 -11.60 15.48
CA ALA A 84 -2.15 -13.00 15.77
C ALA A 84 -2.34 -13.88 14.52
N GLU A 85 -3.44 -13.69 13.78
CA GLU A 85 -3.74 -14.44 12.56
C GLU A 85 -2.73 -14.11 11.44
N LEU A 86 -2.31 -12.83 11.31
CA LEU A 86 -1.28 -12.43 10.34
C LEU A 86 0.05 -13.11 10.65
N ASP A 87 0.45 -13.16 11.92
CA ASP A 87 1.69 -13.78 12.36
C ASP A 87 1.66 -15.31 12.18
N GLU A 88 0.58 -15.97 12.59
CA GLU A 88 0.37 -17.42 12.41
C GLU A 88 0.38 -17.83 10.93
N ASN A 89 -0.09 -16.96 10.02
CA ASN A 89 -0.04 -17.18 8.57
C ASN A 89 1.27 -16.69 7.92
N ASN A 90 2.30 -16.41 8.72
CA ASN A 90 3.62 -16.01 8.23
C ASN A 90 3.60 -14.73 7.36
N VAL A 91 2.63 -13.82 7.62
CA VAL A 91 2.53 -12.53 6.93
C VAL A 91 3.43 -11.51 7.59
N LYS A 92 4.29 -10.85 6.82
CA LYS A 92 5.17 -9.76 7.28
C LYS A 92 4.52 -8.41 7.06
N VAL A 93 4.29 -7.65 8.13
CA VAL A 93 3.74 -6.30 8.05
C VAL A 93 4.84 -5.27 7.85
N HIS A 94 4.65 -4.37 6.87
CA HIS A 94 5.55 -3.27 6.59
C HIS A 94 4.78 -1.97 6.32
N ILE A 95 5.37 -0.81 6.65
CA ILE A 95 4.73 0.50 6.45
C ILE A 95 5.53 1.35 5.48
N LEU A 96 4.82 1.94 4.52
CA LEU A 96 5.36 2.93 3.59
C LEU A 96 4.81 4.32 3.98
N GLY A 97 5.67 5.28 4.28
CA GLY A 97 5.29 6.66 4.59
C GLY A 97 5.74 7.16 5.97
N GLU A 98 5.47 8.43 6.24
CA GLU A 98 5.88 9.14 7.48
C GLU A 98 4.85 8.93 8.61
N TYR A 99 4.62 7.68 8.99
CA TYR A 99 3.58 7.33 9.98
C TYR A 99 3.90 7.78 11.41
N ARG A 100 5.15 8.08 11.74
CA ARG A 100 5.54 8.63 13.07
C ARG A 100 5.18 10.10 13.22
N GLU A 101 4.95 10.81 12.11
CA GLU A 101 4.53 12.19 12.11
C GLU A 101 3.01 12.31 11.98
N LYS A 102 2.36 13.18 12.75
CA LYS A 102 0.91 13.49 12.70
C LYS A 102 -0.04 12.34 13.04
N VAL A 103 0.38 11.08 12.92
CA VAL A 103 -0.44 9.91 13.26
C VAL A 103 -0.59 9.81 14.78
N PRO A 104 -1.79 9.52 15.32
CA PRO A 104 -2.00 9.39 16.76
C PRO A 104 -1.06 8.37 17.41
N ALA A 105 -0.49 8.70 18.56
CA ALA A 105 0.51 7.86 19.24
C ALA A 105 0.02 6.41 19.50
N THR A 106 -1.28 6.22 19.78
CA THR A 106 -1.88 4.89 19.94
C THR A 106 -1.85 4.07 18.66
N ALA A 107 -2.03 4.71 17.50
CA ALA A 107 -1.94 4.05 16.21
C ALA A 107 -0.47 3.74 15.86
N VAL A 108 0.45 4.67 16.13
CA VAL A 108 1.90 4.43 15.97
C VAL A 108 2.34 3.22 16.79
N ALA A 109 1.99 3.16 18.07
CA ALA A 109 2.33 2.03 18.94
C ALA A 109 1.77 0.69 18.43
N SER A 110 0.53 0.69 17.93
CA SER A 110 -0.08 -0.52 17.34
C SER A 110 0.65 -0.97 16.07
N ILE A 111 1.04 -0.03 15.22
CA ILE A 111 1.81 -0.29 14.00
C ILE A 111 3.18 -0.88 14.34
N GLU A 112 3.91 -0.25 15.28
CA GLU A 112 5.24 -0.71 15.69
C GLU A 112 5.19 -2.11 16.29
N LYS A 113 4.15 -2.40 17.09
CA LYS A 113 3.90 -3.75 17.60
C LYS A 113 3.67 -4.74 16.45
N ALA A 114 2.91 -4.38 15.42
CA ALA A 114 2.66 -5.27 14.28
C ALA A 114 3.95 -5.55 13.50
N ILE A 115 4.76 -4.53 13.23
CA ILE A 115 6.06 -4.66 12.56
C ILE A 115 6.99 -5.57 13.37
N GLU A 116 7.11 -5.33 14.68
CA GLU A 116 7.98 -6.11 15.57
C GLU A 116 7.55 -7.58 15.64
N THR A 117 6.25 -7.83 15.88
CA THR A 117 5.69 -9.19 16.00
C THR A 117 5.92 -10.00 14.72
N THR A 118 5.74 -9.40 13.56
CA THR A 118 5.83 -10.09 12.26
C THR A 118 7.20 -9.97 11.59
N SER A 119 8.20 -9.42 12.29
CA SER A 119 9.54 -9.13 11.71
C SER A 119 10.28 -10.36 11.20
N GLY A 120 10.07 -11.52 11.86
CA GLY A 120 10.66 -12.80 11.50
C GLY A 120 9.97 -13.54 10.34
N ASN A 121 8.80 -13.07 9.90
CA ASN A 121 8.01 -13.74 8.88
C ASN A 121 8.60 -13.51 7.47
N ASP A 122 8.47 -14.51 6.60
CA ASP A 122 9.02 -14.55 5.25
C ASP A 122 8.01 -14.98 4.16
N GLY A 123 6.72 -15.07 4.50
CA GLY A 123 5.62 -15.34 3.59
C GLY A 123 5.21 -14.12 2.77
N LEU A 124 3.90 -13.82 2.73
CA LEU A 124 3.38 -12.60 2.11
C LEU A 124 3.87 -11.36 2.87
N GLN A 125 4.53 -10.43 2.19
CA GLN A 125 4.81 -9.11 2.76
C GLN A 125 3.64 -8.16 2.48
N PHE A 126 2.94 -7.77 3.54
CA PHE A 126 1.81 -6.84 3.51
C PHE A 126 2.29 -5.42 3.82
N ASN A 127 2.33 -4.57 2.81
CA ASN A 127 2.77 -3.19 2.90
C ASN A 127 1.57 -2.24 3.01
N ILE A 128 1.57 -1.37 4.00
CA ILE A 128 0.51 -0.40 4.24
C ILE A 128 1.06 1.00 3.97
N ALA A 129 0.64 1.64 2.88
CA ALA A 129 0.97 3.03 2.60
C ALA A 129 0.12 3.94 3.50
N LEU A 130 0.76 4.52 4.53
CA LEU A 130 0.14 5.29 5.60
C LEU A 130 0.81 6.64 5.78
N ASN A 131 0.02 7.72 5.80
CA ASN A 131 0.53 9.09 5.70
C ASN A 131 1.50 9.21 4.54
N TYR A 132 1.11 8.61 3.42
CA TYR A 132 1.92 8.42 2.23
C TYR A 132 1.48 9.36 1.10
N GLY A 133 2.44 9.82 0.31
CA GLY A 133 2.22 10.49 -0.95
C GLY A 133 3.50 10.47 -1.78
N SER A 134 3.43 9.96 -3.01
CA SER A 134 4.62 9.70 -3.83
C SER A 134 5.41 10.96 -4.16
N ARG A 135 4.76 12.12 -4.36
CA ARG A 135 5.48 13.39 -4.56
C ARG A 135 6.34 13.77 -3.36
N ALA A 136 5.81 13.59 -2.14
CA ALA A 136 6.56 13.83 -0.91
C ALA A 136 7.70 12.81 -0.74
N GLU A 137 7.45 11.54 -1.06
CA GLU A 137 8.46 10.48 -1.06
C GLU A 137 9.62 10.81 -1.99
N ILE A 138 9.35 11.16 -3.26
CA ILE A 138 10.36 11.54 -4.26
C ILE A 138 11.18 12.76 -3.78
N THR A 139 10.50 13.79 -3.24
CA THR A 139 11.17 14.98 -2.72
C THR A 139 12.08 14.65 -1.54
N ARG A 140 11.64 13.76 -0.64
CA ARG A 140 12.44 13.28 0.50
C ARG A 140 13.65 12.50 0.01
N ALA A 141 13.48 11.57 -0.94
CA ALA A 141 14.55 10.78 -1.51
C ALA A 141 15.60 11.66 -2.19
N ALA A 142 15.18 12.63 -3.02
CA ALA A 142 16.07 13.61 -3.63
C ALA A 142 16.84 14.43 -2.57
N SER A 143 16.16 14.90 -1.50
CA SER A 143 16.81 15.64 -0.42
C SER A 143 17.87 14.81 0.32
N ARG A 144 17.66 13.50 0.48
CA ARG A 144 18.66 12.60 1.09
C ARG A 144 19.90 12.46 0.19
N LEU A 145 19.72 12.33 -1.12
CA LEU A 145 20.85 12.31 -2.07
C LEU A 145 21.61 13.64 -2.08
N CYS A 146 20.91 14.78 -2.05
CA CYS A 146 21.56 16.10 -1.96
C CYS A 146 22.44 16.20 -0.69
N ARG A 147 21.98 15.72 0.47
CA ARG A 147 22.81 15.70 1.69
C ARG A 147 24.08 14.85 1.51
N LYS A 148 23.98 13.67 0.90
CA LYS A 148 25.15 12.84 0.60
C LYS A 148 26.16 13.57 -0.30
N VAL A 149 25.67 14.42 -1.23
CA VAL A 149 26.54 15.26 -2.07
C VAL A 149 27.19 16.37 -1.23
N GLU A 150 26.42 17.07 -0.38
CA GLU A 150 26.96 18.11 0.51
C GLU A 150 28.01 17.57 1.49
N GLU A 151 27.82 16.34 1.97
CA GLU A 151 28.75 15.64 2.86
C GLU A 151 29.97 15.04 2.13
N GLY A 152 30.05 15.21 0.82
CA GLY A 152 31.15 14.70 -0.02
C GLY A 152 31.16 13.18 -0.21
N MET A 153 30.09 12.49 0.15
CA MET A 153 29.95 11.03 -0.01
C MET A 153 29.52 10.62 -1.42
N LEU A 154 28.97 11.57 -2.20
CA LEU A 154 28.49 11.35 -3.56
C LEU A 154 28.77 12.60 -4.40
N LYS A 155 29.02 12.44 -5.70
CA LYS A 155 29.04 13.56 -6.66
C LYS A 155 27.66 13.71 -7.30
N ALA A 156 27.23 14.94 -7.58
CA ALA A 156 25.93 15.19 -8.20
C ALA A 156 25.76 14.48 -9.54
N ASP A 157 26.82 14.41 -10.35
CA ASP A 157 26.82 13.77 -11.67
C ASP A 157 26.78 12.23 -11.60
N ASP A 158 27.02 11.63 -10.43
CA ASP A 158 27.00 10.18 -10.22
C ASP A 158 25.62 9.70 -9.72
N ILE A 159 24.63 10.59 -9.55
CA ILE A 159 23.28 10.21 -9.12
C ILE A 159 22.58 9.43 -10.23
N THR A 160 22.10 8.22 -9.89
CA THR A 160 21.34 7.35 -10.79
C THR A 160 19.91 7.13 -10.29
N ASP A 161 19.08 6.60 -11.17
CA ASP A 161 17.68 6.19 -10.83
C ASP A 161 17.65 5.06 -9.81
N GLU A 162 18.62 4.13 -9.81
CA GLU A 162 18.78 3.12 -8.78
C GLU A 162 19.09 3.72 -7.42
N MET A 163 19.95 4.74 -7.37
CA MET A 163 20.24 5.45 -6.12
C MET A 163 19.00 6.15 -5.58
N LEU A 164 18.20 6.78 -6.46
CA LEU A 164 16.95 7.41 -6.06
C LEU A 164 15.94 6.36 -5.58
N SER A 165 15.83 5.23 -6.26
CA SER A 165 14.98 4.10 -5.87
C SER A 165 15.32 3.55 -4.48
N ARG A 166 16.61 3.46 -4.13
CA ARG A 166 17.07 3.04 -2.79
C ARG A 166 16.66 4.00 -1.68
N GLU A 167 16.50 5.27 -1.98
CA GLU A 167 16.05 6.27 -1.01
C GLU A 167 14.52 6.33 -0.86
N MET A 168 13.74 5.61 -1.69
CA MET A 168 12.30 5.50 -1.56
C MET A 168 11.91 4.65 -0.34
N TYR A 169 10.62 4.71 0.07
CA TYR A 169 10.10 3.84 1.14
C TYR A 169 10.10 2.34 0.78
N THR A 170 10.26 2.03 -0.50
CA THR A 170 10.41 0.66 -1.01
C THR A 170 11.87 0.21 -1.15
N GLY A 171 12.84 1.10 -0.88
CA GLY A 171 14.27 0.85 -1.07
C GLY A 171 14.95 0.01 0.01
N ASP A 172 16.29 -0.05 -0.07
CA ASP A 172 17.14 -0.98 0.70
C ASP A 172 16.95 -0.95 2.21
N GLU A 173 16.74 0.22 2.82
CA GLU A 173 16.49 0.35 4.26
C GLU A 173 15.18 -0.33 4.70
N ASN A 174 14.28 -0.60 3.76
CA ASN A 174 12.95 -1.13 3.99
C ASN A 174 12.75 -2.53 3.37
N GLY A 175 13.84 -3.25 3.06
CA GLY A 175 13.79 -4.62 2.58
C GLY A 175 13.69 -4.78 1.07
N ASN A 176 13.97 -3.71 0.31
CA ASN A 176 14.05 -3.73 -1.17
C ASN A 176 12.80 -4.33 -1.82
N ILE A 177 11.65 -3.71 -1.55
CA ILE A 177 10.34 -4.11 -2.09
C ILE A 177 10.35 -3.82 -3.61
N PRO A 178 10.12 -4.82 -4.48
CA PRO A 178 10.11 -4.61 -5.91
C PRO A 178 8.96 -3.70 -6.34
N ASP A 179 9.09 -3.06 -7.50
CA ASP A 179 8.01 -2.32 -8.12
C ASP A 179 6.77 -3.20 -8.33
N PRO A 180 5.54 -2.66 -8.24
CA PRO A 180 4.34 -3.45 -8.45
C PRO A 180 4.21 -3.87 -9.91
N ASP A 181 3.92 -5.15 -10.12
CA ASP A 181 3.57 -5.68 -11.43
C ASP A 181 2.19 -5.21 -11.88
N LEU A 182 1.26 -5.10 -10.91
CA LEU A 182 -0.13 -4.73 -11.13
C LEU A 182 -0.59 -3.74 -10.06
N ILE A 183 -1.24 -2.65 -10.51
CA ILE A 183 -1.94 -1.72 -9.64
C ILE A 183 -3.45 -1.83 -9.90
N ILE A 184 -4.21 -2.19 -8.87
CA ILE A 184 -5.66 -2.30 -8.91
C ILE A 184 -6.26 -1.05 -8.26
N ARG A 185 -7.27 -0.45 -8.90
CA ARG A 185 -8.08 0.60 -8.28
C ARG A 185 -9.55 0.28 -8.42
N THR A 186 -10.25 0.34 -7.27
CA THR A 186 -11.71 0.14 -7.18
C THR A 186 -12.46 1.46 -7.37
N SER A 187 -13.79 1.34 -7.62
CA SER A 187 -14.77 2.43 -7.63
C SER A 187 -14.81 3.32 -8.89
N GLY A 188 -14.34 2.81 -10.04
CA GLY A 188 -14.51 3.48 -11.34
C GLY A 188 -13.59 4.69 -11.57
N GLU A 189 -12.59 4.91 -10.73
CA GLU A 189 -11.66 6.02 -10.88
C GLU A 189 -10.34 5.55 -11.52
N GLU A 190 -9.95 6.13 -12.65
CA GLU A 190 -8.80 5.72 -13.45
C GLU A 190 -7.62 6.69 -13.29
N ARG A 191 -7.11 6.83 -12.07
CA ARG A 191 -5.94 7.66 -11.72
C ARG A 191 -5.20 7.11 -10.52
N LEU A 192 -3.92 7.43 -10.36
CA LEU A 192 -3.06 6.97 -9.25
C LEU A 192 -3.22 7.75 -7.95
N SER A 193 -3.74 8.97 -8.00
CA SER A 193 -3.95 9.82 -6.82
C SER A 193 -2.72 9.93 -5.92
N ASN A 194 -1.54 10.17 -6.52
CA ASN A 194 -0.27 10.32 -5.81
C ASN A 194 0.22 9.02 -5.13
N PHE A 195 -0.20 7.84 -5.62
CA PHE A 195 0.21 6.54 -5.11
C PHE A 195 1.30 5.93 -6.00
N LEU A 196 2.43 5.57 -5.42
CA LEU A 196 3.55 4.84 -6.02
C LEU A 196 3.96 5.35 -7.43
N LEU A 197 4.02 6.68 -7.65
CA LEU A 197 4.28 7.25 -8.99
C LEU A 197 5.63 6.80 -9.58
N TRP A 198 6.67 6.72 -8.75
CA TRP A 198 7.99 6.26 -9.18
C TRP A 198 7.95 4.77 -9.50
N GLN A 199 7.43 3.98 -8.59
CA GLN A 199 7.39 2.52 -8.67
C GLN A 199 6.41 2.01 -9.73
N ALA A 200 5.45 2.84 -10.17
CA ALA A 200 4.44 2.49 -11.18
C ALA A 200 4.95 2.56 -12.62
N ALA A 201 6.22 2.92 -12.85
CA ALA A 201 6.77 3.20 -14.18
C ALA A 201 6.53 2.06 -15.21
N TYR A 202 6.53 0.81 -14.77
CA TYR A 202 6.28 -0.36 -15.61
C TYR A 202 5.14 -1.25 -15.09
N SER A 203 4.33 -0.73 -14.18
CA SER A 203 3.15 -1.44 -13.67
C SER A 203 2.05 -1.53 -14.72
N GLU A 204 1.33 -2.63 -14.75
CA GLU A 204 0.04 -2.69 -15.40
C GLU A 204 -1.08 -2.21 -14.48
N PHE A 205 -2.20 -1.79 -15.08
CA PHE A 205 -3.34 -1.27 -14.34
C PHE A 205 -4.58 -2.12 -14.57
N ALA A 206 -5.37 -2.29 -13.49
CA ALA A 206 -6.69 -2.86 -13.55
C ALA A 206 -7.67 -1.95 -12.77
N PHE A 207 -8.78 -1.61 -13.38
CA PHE A 207 -9.81 -0.76 -12.80
C PHE A 207 -11.13 -1.52 -12.71
N THR A 208 -11.92 -1.24 -11.66
CA THR A 208 -13.27 -1.79 -11.51
C THR A 208 -14.21 -0.73 -10.92
N ASP A 209 -15.48 -0.78 -11.33
CA ASP A 209 -16.54 0.05 -10.78
C ASP A 209 -16.98 -0.39 -9.37
N THR A 210 -16.60 -1.60 -8.96
CA THR A 210 -16.91 -2.15 -7.64
C THR A 210 -16.32 -1.26 -6.55
N LEU A 211 -17.13 -0.87 -5.58
CA LEU A 211 -16.68 -0.11 -4.41
C LEU A 211 -15.85 -1.02 -3.49
N TRP A 212 -14.76 -0.51 -2.91
CA TRP A 212 -13.86 -1.32 -2.10
C TRP A 212 -14.53 -2.23 -1.06
N PRO A 213 -15.54 -1.79 -0.27
CA PRO A 213 -16.22 -2.69 0.66
C PRO A 213 -16.96 -3.89 0.04
N ASP A 214 -17.31 -3.79 -1.24
CA ASP A 214 -17.98 -4.85 -2.01
C ASP A 214 -16.99 -5.65 -2.88
N PHE A 215 -15.70 -5.30 -2.88
CA PHE A 215 -14.66 -5.97 -3.66
C PHE A 215 -14.31 -7.33 -3.06
N THR A 216 -14.54 -8.40 -3.81
CA THR A 216 -14.44 -9.77 -3.31
C THR A 216 -13.13 -10.46 -3.69
N PRO A 217 -12.73 -11.54 -2.96
CA PRO A 217 -11.61 -12.38 -3.35
C PRO A 217 -11.72 -12.97 -4.75
N GLU A 218 -12.93 -13.30 -5.23
CA GLU A 218 -13.16 -13.84 -6.56
C GLU A 218 -12.93 -12.76 -7.64
N GLU A 219 -13.32 -11.52 -7.38
CA GLU A 219 -13.04 -10.41 -8.29
C GLU A 219 -11.55 -10.10 -8.34
N PHE A 220 -10.87 -10.13 -7.19
CA PHE A 220 -9.41 -10.00 -7.12
C PHE A 220 -8.71 -11.09 -7.93
N GLU A 221 -9.10 -12.36 -7.75
CA GLU A 221 -8.55 -13.49 -8.51
C GLU A 221 -8.74 -13.32 -10.01
N ARG A 222 -9.94 -12.94 -10.45
CA ARG A 222 -10.24 -12.67 -11.86
C ARG A 222 -9.32 -11.61 -12.44
N MET A 223 -9.04 -10.52 -11.71
CA MET A 223 -8.11 -9.48 -12.15
C MET A 223 -6.67 -9.97 -12.28
N ILE A 224 -6.23 -10.87 -11.39
CA ILE A 224 -4.92 -11.53 -11.47
C ILE A 224 -4.88 -12.48 -12.67
N GLU A 225 -5.95 -13.21 -12.95
CA GLU A 225 -6.07 -14.09 -14.12
C GLU A 225 -5.99 -13.29 -15.42
N GLU A 226 -6.74 -12.19 -15.51
CA GLU A 226 -6.67 -11.26 -16.66
C GLU A 226 -5.25 -10.71 -16.87
N PHE A 227 -4.57 -10.28 -15.79
CA PHE A 227 -3.16 -9.87 -15.84
C PHE A 227 -2.29 -10.99 -16.40
N SER A 228 -2.49 -12.24 -15.98
CA SER A 228 -1.67 -13.37 -16.39
C SER A 228 -1.75 -13.68 -17.89
N THR A 229 -2.82 -13.24 -18.57
CA THR A 229 -3.03 -13.40 -20.02
C THR A 229 -2.38 -12.30 -20.85
N ARG A 230 -1.97 -11.19 -20.23
CA ARG A 230 -1.37 -10.06 -20.92
C ARG A 230 0.08 -10.35 -21.30
N GLY A 231 0.44 -10.06 -22.53
CA GLY A 231 1.83 -10.14 -23.00
C GLY A 231 2.63 -8.92 -22.56
N ARG A 232 3.40 -9.02 -21.48
CA ARG A 232 4.27 -7.91 -21.01
C ARG A 232 5.44 -7.71 -21.96
N ARG A 233 5.54 -6.51 -22.55
CA ARG A 233 6.66 -6.10 -23.40
C ARG A 233 7.38 -4.94 -22.72
N PHE A 234 8.56 -5.20 -22.14
CA PHE A 234 9.38 -4.21 -21.44
C PHE A 234 10.25 -3.35 -22.38
N GLY A 235 9.75 -3.00 -23.58
CA GLY A 235 10.47 -2.13 -24.52
C GLY A 235 11.76 -2.70 -25.14
N GLY A 236 12.21 -3.87 -24.72
CA GLY A 236 13.34 -4.61 -25.32
C GLY A 236 12.84 -5.61 -26.36
N ARG A 237 13.45 -5.60 -27.53
CA ARG A 237 13.28 -6.65 -28.55
C ARG A 237 14.13 -7.86 -28.19
#